data_a20525ee401bf60468de037860e63f85
#
_entry.id   a20525ee401bf60468de037860e63f85
#
_cell.length_a   1.000
_cell.length_b   1.000
_cell.length_c   1.000
_cell.angle_alpha   90.00
_cell.angle_beta   90.00
_cell.angle_gamma   90.00
#
_symmetry.space_group_name_H-M   'P 1'
#
loop_
_entity.id
_entity.type
_entity.pdbx_description
1 polymer ?
#
loop_
_entity_poly.entity_id
_entity_poly.type
_entity_poly.pdbx_seq_one_letter_code
_entity_poly.pdbx_strand_id
1 'polypeptide(L)'
;MTKLTVKDLFEKKGKVKLTELYVTNALEAHAAERAGIDIQIVSFKKETLRTGVPTNRWFRDAHIKDIREAAPNTFMIYGLGQLSSPDKAIDAALIARDNGADAVYCGNSPKYIEALRNEGLPAVSHIGLVPYKSTWTGGFKAVGKDAESAFKVYQ
;
A
#
# COMPACT_ATOMS: atom_id res chain seq x y z
N MET A 1 11.67 -12.10 14.91
CA MET A 1 11.79 -12.39 13.47
C MET A 1 12.64 -11.30 12.83
N THR A 2 13.40 -11.63 11.81
CA THR A 2 14.10 -10.60 11.00
C THR A 2 13.10 -10.01 10.01
N LYS A 3 13.02 -8.70 9.92
CA LYS A 3 12.13 -7.99 8.99
C LYS A 3 12.41 -8.42 7.54
N LEU A 4 11.35 -8.73 6.79
CA LEU A 4 11.46 -9.05 5.37
C LEU A 4 11.93 -7.83 4.57
N THR A 5 12.60 -8.09 3.47
CA THR A 5 12.98 -7.10 2.45
C THR A 5 12.24 -7.36 1.13
N VAL A 6 12.27 -6.42 0.21
CA VAL A 6 11.71 -6.61 -1.14
C VAL A 6 12.35 -7.82 -1.84
N LYS A 7 13.65 -8.03 -1.64
CA LYS A 7 14.36 -9.20 -2.16
C LYS A 7 13.77 -10.50 -1.60
N ASP A 8 13.54 -10.57 -0.29
CA ASP A 8 12.94 -11.75 0.34
C ASP A 8 11.54 -12.05 -0.21
N LEU A 9 10.73 -11.00 -0.48
CA LEU A 9 9.40 -11.17 -1.08
C LEU A 9 9.49 -11.80 -2.47
N PHE A 10 10.42 -11.35 -3.31
CA PHE A 10 10.65 -11.94 -4.63
C PHE A 10 11.16 -13.39 -4.54
N GLU A 11 12.08 -13.69 -3.64
CA GLU A 11 12.63 -15.05 -3.46
C GLU A 11 11.57 -16.05 -2.94
N LYS A 12 10.63 -15.57 -2.13
CA LYS A 12 9.52 -16.36 -1.58
C LYS A 12 8.34 -16.52 -2.54
N LYS A 13 8.24 -15.67 -3.57
CA LYS A 13 7.13 -15.70 -4.54
C LYS A 13 6.97 -17.09 -5.18
N GLY A 14 5.77 -17.66 -5.10
CA GLY A 14 5.43 -18.98 -5.61
C GLY A 14 5.96 -20.16 -4.78
N LYS A 15 6.72 -19.93 -3.71
CA LYS A 15 7.30 -20.97 -2.85
C LYS A 15 6.69 -21.00 -1.46
N VAL A 16 6.38 -19.84 -0.89
CA VAL A 16 5.88 -19.68 0.46
C VAL A 16 4.64 -18.78 0.43
N LYS A 17 3.63 -19.13 1.21
CA LYS A 17 2.49 -18.24 1.44
C LYS A 17 2.87 -17.23 2.52
N LEU A 18 2.71 -15.96 2.23
CA LEU A 18 2.87 -14.87 3.17
C LEU A 18 1.51 -14.38 3.64
N THR A 19 1.47 -13.95 4.89
CA THR A 19 0.28 -13.34 5.49
C THR A 19 0.35 -11.83 5.39
N GLU A 20 -0.78 -11.21 5.04
CA GLU A 20 -0.88 -9.76 4.92
C GLU A 20 -2.10 -9.27 5.70
N LEU A 21 -1.93 -8.22 6.50
CA LEU A 21 -3.00 -7.63 7.30
C LEU A 21 -3.03 -6.11 7.12
N TYR A 22 -4.24 -5.59 6.93
CA TYR A 22 -4.50 -4.15 6.96
C TYR A 22 -4.63 -3.68 8.40
N VAL A 23 -3.81 -2.71 8.79
CA VAL A 23 -3.81 -2.11 10.13
C VAL A 23 -4.03 -0.61 10.07
N THR A 24 -4.66 -0.05 11.10
CA THR A 24 -5.07 1.37 11.12
C THR A 24 -4.46 2.16 12.25
N ASN A 25 -3.83 1.51 13.21
CA ASN A 25 -3.24 2.13 14.39
C ASN A 25 -2.11 1.27 14.98
N ALA A 26 -1.34 1.86 15.89
CA ALA A 26 -0.20 1.23 16.53
C ALA A 26 -0.56 -0.04 17.32
N LEU A 27 -1.74 -0.09 17.97
CA LEU A 27 -2.16 -1.27 18.74
C LEU A 27 -2.43 -2.47 17.83
N GLU A 28 -3.13 -2.26 16.71
CA GLU A 28 -3.35 -3.29 15.69
C GLU A 28 -2.04 -3.76 15.09
N ALA A 29 -1.13 -2.83 14.77
CA ALA A 29 0.18 -3.14 14.21
C ALA A 29 1.03 -4.00 15.17
N HIS A 30 1.06 -3.64 16.45
CA HIS A 30 1.74 -4.40 17.49
C HIS A 30 1.16 -5.82 17.62
N ALA A 31 -0.16 -5.93 17.68
CA ALA A 31 -0.84 -7.23 17.78
C ALA A 31 -0.56 -8.11 16.54
N ALA A 32 -0.56 -7.52 15.33
CA ALA A 32 -0.26 -8.22 14.10
C ALA A 32 1.19 -8.74 14.08
N GLU A 33 2.17 -7.92 14.48
CA GLU A 33 3.57 -8.35 14.59
C GLU A 33 3.71 -9.49 15.61
N ARG A 34 3.07 -9.38 16.76
CA ARG A 34 3.06 -10.44 17.79
C ARG A 34 2.43 -11.73 17.31
N ALA A 35 1.43 -11.66 16.43
CA ALA A 35 0.79 -12.80 15.80
C ALA A 35 1.61 -13.42 14.66
N GLY A 36 2.73 -12.82 14.25
CA GLY A 36 3.61 -13.31 13.19
C GLY A 36 3.14 -12.98 11.78
N ILE A 37 2.36 -11.90 11.63
CA ILE A 37 1.98 -11.40 10.29
C ILE A 37 3.23 -10.91 9.55
N ASP A 38 3.40 -11.36 8.31
CA ASP A 38 4.58 -11.07 7.49
C ASP A 38 4.59 -9.64 6.94
N ILE A 39 3.42 -9.15 6.52
CA ILE A 39 3.24 -7.86 5.83
C ILE A 39 2.09 -7.10 6.46
N GLN A 40 2.28 -5.82 6.73
CA GLN A 40 1.23 -4.91 7.15
C GLN A 40 0.99 -3.85 6.09
N ILE A 41 -0.27 -3.71 5.64
CA ILE A 41 -0.70 -2.56 4.85
C ILE A 41 -1.27 -1.51 5.79
N VAL A 42 -0.72 -0.32 5.68
CA VAL A 42 -1.09 0.84 6.48
C VAL A 42 -1.66 1.91 5.57
N SER A 43 -2.82 2.43 5.88
CA SER A 43 -3.30 3.61 5.17
C SER A 43 -4.12 4.52 6.09
N PHE A 44 -4.22 5.77 5.69
CA PHE A 44 -5.11 6.71 6.34
C PHE A 44 -6.57 6.32 6.09
N LYS A 45 -7.32 5.95 7.13
CA LYS A 45 -8.77 5.77 6.98
C LYS A 45 -9.44 7.10 6.65
N LYS A 46 -10.34 7.08 5.67
CA LYS A 46 -11.27 8.18 5.38
C LYS A 46 -12.11 8.62 6.59
N GLU A 47 -12.23 7.78 7.60
CA GLU A 47 -12.93 8.08 8.87
C GLU A 47 -12.24 9.17 9.69
N THR A 48 -10.91 9.26 9.60
CA THR A 48 -10.17 10.40 10.18
C THR A 48 -10.57 11.72 9.50
N LEU A 49 -11.03 11.67 8.25
CA LEU A 49 -11.60 12.82 7.54
C LEU A 49 -13.00 13.23 8.06
N ARG A 50 -13.80 12.27 8.59
CA ARG A 50 -15.13 12.55 9.16
C ARG A 50 -15.07 13.20 10.54
N THR A 51 -14.01 13.00 11.28
CA THR A 51 -13.85 13.56 12.64
C THR A 51 -13.29 14.99 12.67
N GLY A 52 -13.10 15.61 11.48
CA GLY A 52 -12.57 16.98 11.39
C GLY A 52 -11.09 17.11 11.78
N VAL A 53 -10.38 15.98 11.97
CA VAL A 53 -8.94 16.01 12.22
C VAL A 53 -8.22 16.43 10.94
N PRO A 54 -7.36 17.47 10.98
CA PRO A 54 -6.64 17.93 9.80
C PRO A 54 -5.77 16.82 9.23
N THR A 55 -5.97 16.48 7.96
CA THR A 55 -5.14 15.52 7.21
C THR A 55 -3.88 16.19 6.68
N ASN A 56 -3.23 17.03 7.47
CA ASN A 56 -1.99 17.66 7.08
C ASN A 56 -0.82 16.65 7.09
N ARG A 57 0.28 17.05 6.45
CA ARG A 57 1.50 16.25 6.31
C ARG A 57 1.99 15.72 7.67
N TRP A 58 1.94 16.53 8.71
CA TRP A 58 2.43 16.18 10.05
C TRP A 58 1.69 14.98 10.67
N PHE A 59 0.37 14.91 10.52
CA PHE A 59 -0.42 13.78 11.02
C PHE A 59 -0.09 12.46 10.30
N ARG A 60 0.16 12.52 8.99
CA ARG A 60 0.54 11.33 8.20
C ARG A 60 1.90 10.81 8.62
N ASP A 61 2.86 11.69 8.80
CA ASP A 61 4.22 11.35 9.17
C ASP A 61 4.25 10.74 10.56
N ALA A 62 3.56 11.33 11.54
CA ALA A 62 3.41 10.79 12.88
C ALA A 62 2.75 9.41 12.87
N HIS A 63 1.67 9.24 12.11
CA HIS A 63 0.96 7.96 12.01
C HIS A 63 1.83 6.83 11.44
N ILE A 64 2.64 7.09 10.42
CA ILE A 64 3.56 6.08 9.87
C ILE A 64 4.60 5.70 10.93
N LYS A 65 5.17 6.68 11.61
CA LYS A 65 6.16 6.46 12.67
C LYS A 65 5.61 5.64 13.82
N ASP A 66 4.43 6.02 14.33
CA ASP A 66 3.77 5.32 15.44
C ASP A 66 3.55 3.82 15.10
N ILE A 67 3.14 3.53 13.87
CA ILE A 67 2.93 2.16 13.41
C ILE A 67 4.28 1.44 13.26
N ARG A 68 5.31 2.10 12.70
CA ARG A 68 6.64 1.52 12.58
C ARG A 68 7.27 1.22 13.94
N GLU A 69 7.09 2.11 14.91
CA GLU A 69 7.59 1.91 16.28
C GLU A 69 6.89 0.74 16.97
N ALA A 70 5.58 0.59 16.73
CA ALA A 70 4.78 -0.51 17.29
C ALA A 70 5.07 -1.87 16.64
N ALA A 71 5.54 -1.90 15.39
CA ALA A 71 5.85 -3.11 14.62
C ALA A 71 7.18 -2.97 13.85
N PRO A 72 8.32 -2.93 14.56
CA PRO A 72 9.63 -2.65 13.95
C PRO A 72 10.12 -3.75 13.01
N ASN A 73 9.67 -5.00 13.17
CA ASN A 73 10.16 -6.16 12.44
C ASN A 73 9.17 -6.68 11.37
N THR A 74 8.05 -6.01 11.14
CA THR A 74 7.10 -6.37 10.09
C THR A 74 7.32 -5.55 8.83
N PHE A 75 7.23 -6.17 7.64
CA PHE A 75 7.31 -5.43 6.37
C PHE A 75 6.10 -4.51 6.23
N MET A 76 6.32 -3.21 6.06
CA MET A 76 5.26 -2.21 6.04
C MET A 76 5.07 -1.60 4.65
N ILE A 77 3.86 -1.76 4.11
CA ILE A 77 3.40 -1.11 2.88
C ILE A 77 2.49 0.06 3.24
N TYR A 78 2.81 1.26 2.80
CA TYR A 78 2.01 2.45 3.08
C TYR A 78 1.15 2.87 1.89
N GLY A 79 -0.16 3.03 2.11
CA GLY A 79 -1.12 3.44 1.09
C GLY A 79 -1.04 4.94 0.77
N LEU A 80 -0.67 5.27 -0.45
CA LEU A 80 -0.54 6.67 -0.89
C LEU A 80 -1.89 7.36 -1.16
N GLY A 81 -2.97 6.59 -1.30
CA GLY A 81 -4.26 7.12 -1.72
C GLY A 81 -4.29 7.53 -3.20
N GLN A 82 -5.22 8.43 -3.55
CA GLN A 82 -5.33 8.97 -4.89
C GLN A 82 -4.48 10.23 -5.03
N LEU A 83 -3.67 10.28 -6.08
CA LEU A 83 -2.73 11.36 -6.35
C LEU A 83 -2.99 11.96 -7.73
N SER A 84 -2.71 13.25 -7.89
CA SER A 84 -3.02 14.00 -9.10
C SER A 84 -1.93 13.92 -10.20
N SER A 85 -0.72 13.47 -9.83
CA SER A 85 0.40 13.30 -10.78
C SER A 85 1.41 12.27 -10.28
N PRO A 86 2.23 11.67 -11.18
CA PRO A 86 3.34 10.79 -10.79
C PRO A 86 4.34 11.45 -9.84
N ASP A 87 4.68 12.74 -10.05
CA ASP A 87 5.62 13.47 -9.18
C ASP A 87 5.12 13.52 -7.74
N LYS A 88 3.80 13.75 -7.56
CA LYS A 88 3.19 13.70 -6.23
C LYS A 88 3.22 12.30 -5.60
N ALA A 89 3.25 11.25 -6.42
CA ALA A 89 3.42 9.90 -5.91
C ALA A 89 4.86 9.68 -5.42
N ILE A 90 5.85 10.19 -6.16
CA ILE A 90 7.25 10.16 -5.74
C ILE A 90 7.43 10.91 -4.43
N ASP A 91 6.96 12.16 -4.33
CA ASP A 91 7.03 12.96 -3.11
C ASP A 91 6.41 12.22 -1.90
N ALA A 92 5.21 11.67 -2.09
CA ALA A 92 4.52 10.97 -1.03
C ALA A 92 5.22 9.65 -0.62
N ALA A 93 5.81 8.95 -1.58
CA ALA A 93 6.56 7.71 -1.33
C ALA A 93 7.89 7.98 -0.62
N LEU A 94 8.60 9.06 -0.97
CA LEU A 94 9.79 9.51 -0.26
C LEU A 94 9.48 9.83 1.20
N ILE A 95 8.41 10.57 1.45
CA ILE A 95 7.94 10.86 2.80
C ILE A 95 7.60 9.58 3.57
N ALA A 96 6.88 8.65 2.93
CA ALA A 96 6.53 7.37 3.57
C ALA A 96 7.77 6.55 3.93
N ARG A 97 8.74 6.45 3.02
CA ARG A 97 10.04 5.78 3.24
C ARG A 97 10.80 6.40 4.40
N ASP A 98 10.92 7.73 4.43
CA ASP A 98 11.68 8.45 5.45
C ASP A 98 11.03 8.34 6.85
N ASN A 99 9.75 7.98 6.90
CA ASN A 99 9.02 7.68 8.13
C ASN A 99 8.93 6.17 8.43
N GLY A 100 9.58 5.32 7.66
CA GLY A 100 9.77 3.91 7.96
C GLY A 100 8.96 2.91 7.13
N ALA A 101 8.26 3.33 6.07
CA ALA A 101 7.64 2.40 5.14
C ALA A 101 8.71 1.65 4.31
N ASP A 102 8.51 0.35 4.11
CA ASP A 102 9.38 -0.49 3.28
C ASP A 102 8.97 -0.46 1.80
N ALA A 103 7.69 -0.23 1.54
CA ALA A 103 7.11 -0.06 0.21
C ALA A 103 5.87 0.82 0.27
N VAL A 104 5.35 1.21 -0.89
CA VAL A 104 4.10 1.97 -0.99
C VAL A 104 3.05 1.22 -1.79
N TYR A 105 1.77 1.40 -1.44
CA TYR A 105 0.64 0.95 -2.23
C TYR A 105 0.11 2.13 -3.05
N CYS A 106 0.15 2.00 -4.38
CA CYS A 106 -0.31 3.02 -5.31
C CYS A 106 -1.32 2.42 -6.30
N GLY A 107 -2.61 2.69 -6.09
CA GLY A 107 -3.69 2.21 -6.96
C GLY A 107 -3.95 3.09 -8.19
N ASN A 108 -3.12 4.06 -8.48
CA ASN A 108 -3.22 4.92 -9.67
C ASN A 108 -2.88 4.14 -10.96
N SER A 109 -2.80 4.83 -12.09
CA SER A 109 -2.49 4.20 -13.38
C SER A 109 -1.05 3.65 -13.43
N PRO A 110 -0.72 2.71 -14.34
CA PRO A 110 0.62 2.11 -14.45
C PRO A 110 1.77 3.11 -14.54
N LYS A 111 1.57 4.27 -15.17
CA LYS A 111 2.59 5.34 -15.25
C LYS A 111 3.07 5.86 -13.89
N TYR A 112 2.25 5.73 -12.84
CA TYR A 112 2.66 6.11 -11.49
C TYR A 112 3.60 5.05 -10.89
N ILE A 113 3.33 3.79 -11.18
CA ILE A 113 4.20 2.67 -10.75
C ILE A 113 5.54 2.74 -11.46
N GLU A 114 5.53 3.05 -12.76
CA GLU A 114 6.75 3.24 -13.55
C GLU A 114 7.61 4.39 -12.99
N ALA A 115 6.99 5.53 -12.66
CA ALA A 115 7.67 6.66 -12.06
C ALA A 115 8.32 6.30 -10.70
N LEU A 116 7.57 5.64 -9.81
CA LEU A 116 8.08 5.17 -8.53
C LEU A 116 9.25 4.18 -8.70
N ARG A 117 9.14 3.24 -9.65
CA ARG A 117 10.20 2.28 -9.95
C ARG A 117 11.46 2.96 -10.45
N ASN A 118 11.35 3.97 -11.31
CA ASN A 118 12.50 4.69 -11.87
C ASN A 118 13.29 5.43 -10.78
N GLU A 119 12.62 5.84 -9.69
CA GLU A 119 13.24 6.42 -8.49
C GLU A 119 13.67 5.36 -7.45
N GLY A 120 13.60 4.07 -7.78
CA GLY A 120 13.98 2.99 -6.87
C GLY A 120 13.05 2.84 -5.67
N LEU A 121 11.80 3.32 -5.76
CA LEU A 121 10.80 3.24 -4.70
C LEU A 121 9.95 1.99 -4.89
N PRO A 122 10.01 1.00 -3.95
CA PRO A 122 9.20 -0.21 -4.06
C PRO A 122 7.70 0.12 -4.01
N ALA A 123 6.94 -0.39 -4.97
CA ALA A 123 5.52 -0.11 -5.06
C ALA A 123 4.69 -1.36 -5.37
N VAL A 124 3.51 -1.45 -4.74
CA VAL A 124 2.46 -2.42 -5.02
C VAL A 124 1.32 -1.70 -5.72
N SER A 125 0.77 -2.28 -6.78
CA SER A 125 -0.35 -1.73 -7.53
C SER A 125 -1.65 -2.49 -7.28
N HIS A 126 -2.76 -1.94 -7.79
CA HIS A 126 -4.08 -2.54 -7.73
C HIS A 126 -4.62 -2.74 -9.14
N ILE A 127 -4.89 -3.98 -9.50
CA ILE A 127 -5.46 -4.39 -10.79
C ILE A 127 -6.81 -5.10 -10.60
N GLY A 128 -7.56 -5.27 -11.66
CA GLY A 128 -8.86 -5.92 -11.64
C GLY A 128 -9.97 -5.02 -11.09
N LEU A 129 -10.62 -5.41 -9.99
CA LEU A 129 -11.63 -4.60 -9.34
C LEU A 129 -11.00 -3.49 -8.50
N VAL A 130 -10.86 -2.33 -9.12
CA VAL A 130 -10.37 -1.12 -8.45
C VAL A 130 -11.57 -0.25 -8.05
N PRO A 131 -11.88 -0.08 -6.74
CA PRO A 131 -13.14 0.51 -6.27
C PRO A 131 -13.49 1.87 -6.89
N TYR A 132 -12.55 2.79 -6.99
CA TYR A 132 -12.79 4.12 -7.56
C TYR A 132 -12.93 4.14 -9.10
N LYS A 133 -12.65 3.00 -9.78
CA LYS A 133 -12.92 2.80 -11.20
C LYS A 133 -14.25 2.10 -11.46
N SER A 134 -15.09 1.90 -10.45
CA SER A 134 -16.35 1.14 -10.55
C SER A 134 -17.30 1.70 -11.60
N THR A 135 -17.33 3.00 -11.85
CA THR A 135 -18.14 3.61 -12.93
C THR A 135 -17.70 3.14 -14.31
N TRP A 136 -16.43 2.86 -14.53
CA TRP A 136 -15.90 2.33 -15.79
C TRP A 136 -16.22 0.85 -15.99
N THR A 137 -16.37 0.10 -14.90
CA THR A 137 -16.66 -1.35 -14.92
C THR A 137 -18.15 -1.64 -14.79
N GLY A 138 -19.00 -0.62 -14.65
CA GLY A 138 -20.43 -0.76 -14.45
C GLY A 138 -20.81 -1.26 -13.05
N GLY A 139 -20.11 -0.81 -12.04
CA GLY A 139 -20.35 -1.10 -10.62
C GLY A 139 -19.28 -2.00 -9.99
N PHE A 140 -19.54 -2.41 -8.75
CA PHE A 140 -18.71 -3.36 -8.00
C PHE A 140 -18.95 -4.79 -8.50
N LYS A 141 -18.23 -5.20 -9.53
CA LYS A 141 -18.30 -6.56 -10.08
C LYS A 141 -16.91 -7.05 -10.48
N ALA A 142 -16.76 -8.36 -10.52
CA ALA A 142 -15.50 -8.97 -10.95
C ALA A 142 -15.14 -8.55 -12.38
N VAL A 143 -13.88 -8.25 -12.58
CA VAL A 143 -13.24 -7.88 -13.85
C VAL A 143 -12.37 -9.04 -14.31
N GLY A 144 -12.21 -9.22 -15.61
CA GLY A 144 -11.41 -10.34 -16.17
C GLY A 144 -12.18 -11.66 -16.31
N LYS A 145 -13.51 -11.63 -16.42
CA LYS A 145 -14.35 -12.83 -16.58
C LYS A 145 -14.44 -13.36 -18.02
N ASP A 146 -14.13 -12.54 -18.98
CA ASP A 146 -14.07 -12.87 -20.41
C ASP A 146 -12.69 -12.55 -20.96
N ALA A 147 -12.37 -13.06 -22.14
CA ALA A 147 -11.04 -12.93 -22.74
C ALA A 147 -10.61 -11.47 -22.95
N GLU A 148 -11.54 -10.60 -23.36
CA GLU A 148 -11.25 -9.18 -23.60
C GLU A 148 -10.93 -8.44 -22.30
N SER A 149 -11.77 -8.62 -21.27
CA SER A 149 -11.54 -7.99 -19.96
C SER A 149 -10.34 -8.59 -19.23
N ALA A 150 -10.06 -9.89 -19.38
CA ALA A 150 -8.86 -10.52 -18.83
C ALA A 150 -7.58 -9.98 -19.49
N PHE A 151 -7.60 -9.78 -20.80
CA PHE A 151 -6.47 -9.19 -21.52
C PHE A 151 -6.17 -7.74 -21.06
N LYS A 152 -7.21 -6.95 -20.84
CA LYS A 152 -7.07 -5.58 -20.28
C LYS A 152 -6.49 -5.55 -18.85
N VAL A 153 -6.72 -6.60 -18.05
CA VAL A 153 -6.12 -6.73 -16.71
C VAL A 153 -4.67 -7.19 -16.79
N TYR A 154 -4.33 -7.98 -17.83
CA TYR A 154 -2.99 -8.50 -18.04
C TYR A 154 -2.01 -7.45 -18.58
N GLN A 155 -2.44 -6.53 -19.46
CA GLN A 155 -1.65 -5.42 -20.00
C GLN A 155 -1.24 -4.39 -18.92
#